data_86e5cda73dfc667dc5702768170e3171
#
_entry.id   86e5cda73dfc667dc5702768170e3171
#
_cell.length_a   1.000
_cell.length_b   1.000
_cell.length_c   1.000
_cell.angle_alpha   90.00
_cell.angle_beta   90.00
_cell.angle_gamma   90.00
#
_symmetry.space_group_name_H-M   'P 1'
#
loop_
_entity.id
_entity.type
_entity.pdbx_description
1 polymer ?
#
loop_
_entity_poly.entity_id
_entity_poly.type
_entity_poly.pdbx_seq_one_letter_code
_entity_poly.pdbx_strand_id
1 'polypeptide(L)'
;MVYTIKNDYLTAQISSKGAELISLVDKDNINRMHTPNPETWNRVSPVLFPQVSRTPGFVYKVKGKEYNMPAHGFFRNMELTPFAIKEDEISFKISDDEETLKLYPYHFEFVVTYKLEDNKLCVLFDVTNKDEKELLFMIGGHPGFKVPLFDNENYEDYYLKFEEKETVDAMQVVDNFLANVYKPCLVNEDKISLRHDIFNPDAIVMRGLKSTYVDLLSNKNNKSIRFYFKDFEILAVWSLMKENANFVCLEPWNGIQKEFVADHEKMGVLSLKAYQSKQYTYTIEVIN
;
A
#
# COMPACT_ATOMS: atom_id res chain seq x y z
N MET A 1 5.60 17.72 9.59
CA MET A 1 6.83 17.36 10.34
C MET A 1 7.35 16.01 9.86
N VAL A 2 8.64 15.69 10.16
CA VAL A 2 9.21 14.35 9.89
C VAL A 2 9.70 13.78 11.22
N TYR A 3 9.37 12.53 11.47
CA TYR A 3 9.78 11.77 12.64
C TYR A 3 10.73 10.67 12.22
N THR A 4 11.67 10.32 13.09
CA THR A 4 12.68 9.29 12.82
C THR A 4 12.62 8.23 13.90
N ILE A 5 12.56 6.96 13.48
CA ILE A 5 12.79 5.80 14.34
C ILE A 5 14.01 5.04 13.81
N LYS A 6 14.76 4.39 14.69
CA LYS A 6 16.00 3.69 14.33
C LYS A 6 16.27 2.50 15.25
N ASN A 7 17.01 1.56 14.73
CA ASN A 7 17.69 0.50 15.46
C ASN A 7 19.11 0.29 14.88
N ASP A 8 19.80 -0.80 15.23
CA ASP A 8 21.15 -1.08 14.74
C ASP A 8 21.24 -1.41 13.24
N TYR A 9 20.11 -1.68 12.58
CA TYR A 9 20.04 -2.13 11.18
C TYR A 9 19.42 -1.10 10.24
N LEU A 10 18.43 -0.36 10.73
CA LEU A 10 17.57 0.50 9.90
C LEU A 10 17.31 1.84 10.55
N THR A 11 17.16 2.86 9.70
CA THR A 11 16.60 4.16 10.05
C THR A 11 15.40 4.43 9.14
N ALA A 12 14.23 4.64 9.73
CA ALA A 12 13.02 4.98 9.00
C ALA A 12 12.56 6.40 9.31
N GLN A 13 12.12 7.13 8.30
CA GLN A 13 11.54 8.47 8.43
C GLN A 13 10.08 8.45 8.02
N ILE A 14 9.23 9.01 8.88
CA ILE A 14 7.79 9.05 8.71
C ILE A 14 7.31 10.51 8.73
N SER A 15 6.58 10.91 7.69
CA SER A 15 5.97 12.23 7.60
C SER A 15 4.71 12.32 8.47
N SER A 16 4.47 13.45 9.14
CA SER A 16 3.19 13.76 9.78
C SER A 16 2.02 13.77 8.80
N LYS A 17 2.27 14.07 7.52
CA LYS A 17 1.23 14.05 6.50
C LYS A 17 0.93 12.60 6.08
N GLY A 18 -0.26 12.12 6.45
CA GLY A 18 -0.73 10.78 6.15
C GLY A 18 0.04 9.66 6.85
N ALA A 19 0.82 9.98 7.89
CA ALA A 19 1.77 9.06 8.52
C ALA A 19 2.63 8.32 7.47
N GLU A 20 3.01 8.98 6.37
CA GLU A 20 3.64 8.35 5.21
C GLU A 20 5.10 8.01 5.50
N LEU A 21 5.49 6.75 5.32
CA LEU A 21 6.90 6.34 5.30
C LEU A 21 7.59 7.00 4.09
N ILE A 22 8.59 7.83 4.34
CA ILE A 22 9.27 8.60 3.29
C ILE A 22 10.73 8.19 3.08
N SER A 23 11.31 7.41 3.98
CA SER A 23 12.67 6.90 3.86
C SER A 23 12.85 5.64 4.70
N LEU A 24 13.60 4.68 4.19
CA LEU A 24 14.06 3.49 4.89
C LEU A 24 15.51 3.24 4.50
N VAL A 25 16.43 3.62 5.39
CA VAL A 25 17.88 3.57 5.14
C VAL A 25 18.48 2.41 5.92
N ASP A 26 19.29 1.60 5.25
CA ASP A 26 20.02 0.50 5.84
C ASP A 26 21.36 0.93 6.47
N LYS A 27 22.08 -0.03 7.09
CA LYS A 27 23.40 0.19 7.72
C LYS A 27 24.49 0.63 6.74
N ASP A 28 24.29 0.40 5.43
CA ASP A 28 25.22 0.83 4.38
C ASP A 28 24.86 2.22 3.86
N ASN A 29 23.94 2.91 4.53
CA ASN A 29 23.42 4.24 4.20
C ASN A 29 22.70 4.33 2.85
N ILE A 30 22.05 3.23 2.43
CA ILE A 30 21.30 3.14 1.19
C ILE A 30 19.81 3.27 1.50
N ASN A 31 19.16 4.30 0.94
CA ASN A 31 17.71 4.46 1.02
C ASN A 31 17.03 3.52 0.01
N ARG A 32 16.14 2.67 0.52
CA ARG A 32 15.40 1.68 -0.26
C ARG A 32 14.10 2.21 -0.85
N MET A 33 13.62 3.35 -0.34
CA MET A 33 12.37 3.93 -0.79
C MET A 33 12.56 4.83 -2.01
N HIS A 34 11.51 4.94 -2.81
CA HIS A 34 11.39 5.91 -3.90
C HIS A 34 11.68 7.34 -3.42
N THR A 35 12.26 8.14 -4.29
CA THR A 35 12.42 9.58 -4.05
C THR A 35 11.30 10.32 -4.78
N PRO A 36 10.45 11.11 -4.07
CA PRO A 36 9.36 11.84 -4.70
C PRO A 36 9.83 12.69 -5.88
N ASN A 37 9.14 12.59 -7.01
CA ASN A 37 9.42 13.37 -8.20
C ASN A 37 8.11 13.90 -8.79
N PRO A 38 7.90 15.24 -8.84
CA PRO A 38 6.69 15.85 -9.39
C PRO A 38 6.40 15.49 -10.86
N GLU A 39 7.43 15.15 -11.66
CA GLU A 39 7.27 14.77 -13.07
C GLU A 39 6.76 13.34 -13.24
N THR A 40 6.88 12.51 -12.21
CA THR A 40 6.43 11.12 -12.19
C THR A 40 5.45 10.91 -11.04
N TRP A 41 5.96 10.53 -9.87
CA TRP A 41 5.14 10.28 -8.70
C TRP A 41 5.66 11.03 -7.47
N ASN A 42 4.85 11.95 -6.96
CA ASN A 42 5.22 12.84 -5.86
C ASN A 42 4.79 12.32 -4.48
N ARG A 43 4.89 11.01 -4.28
CA ARG A 43 4.66 10.33 -2.99
C ARG A 43 5.67 9.21 -2.82
N VAL A 44 5.69 8.57 -1.64
CA VAL A 44 6.62 7.47 -1.34
C VAL A 44 5.88 6.20 -0.91
N SER A 45 5.04 6.28 0.12
CA SER A 45 4.34 5.12 0.68
C SER A 45 3.03 5.53 1.36
N PRO A 46 2.05 6.06 0.62
CA PRO A 46 0.80 6.48 1.21
C PRO A 46 0.02 5.32 1.84
N VAL A 47 -0.59 5.59 2.98
CA VAL A 47 -1.52 4.69 3.66
C VAL A 47 -2.92 4.88 3.08
N LEU A 48 -3.56 3.78 2.72
CA LEU A 48 -4.86 3.76 2.05
C LEU A 48 -5.96 3.40 3.04
N PHE A 49 -6.78 4.38 3.43
CA PHE A 49 -7.91 4.20 4.33
C PHE A 49 -8.90 5.38 4.21
N PRO A 50 -10.23 5.15 4.27
CA PRO A 50 -10.94 3.88 4.37
C PRO A 50 -11.25 3.24 3.02
N GLN A 51 -10.60 3.68 1.95
CA GLN A 51 -10.81 3.19 0.58
C GLN A 51 -9.49 2.89 -0.12
N VAL A 52 -9.50 1.85 -0.95
CA VAL A 52 -8.46 1.51 -1.91
C VAL A 52 -8.97 1.85 -3.31
N SER A 53 -8.09 2.33 -4.21
CA SER A 53 -8.46 2.78 -5.55
C SER A 53 -9.42 3.98 -5.51
N ARG A 54 -10.31 4.11 -6.47
CA ARG A 54 -11.26 5.23 -6.58
C ARG A 54 -12.63 4.75 -7.08
N THR A 55 -13.66 5.52 -6.76
CA THR A 55 -14.99 5.36 -7.32
C THR A 55 -15.25 6.36 -8.46
N PRO A 56 -16.14 6.07 -9.42
CA PRO A 56 -16.53 7.03 -10.45
C PRO A 56 -17.01 8.35 -9.85
N GLY A 57 -16.47 9.47 -10.35
CA GLY A 57 -16.78 10.79 -9.83
C GLY A 57 -16.34 11.06 -8.39
N PHE A 58 -15.54 10.16 -7.79
CA PHE A 58 -15.17 10.22 -6.37
C PHE A 58 -16.37 10.23 -5.42
N VAL A 59 -17.48 9.63 -5.83
CA VAL A 59 -18.71 9.54 -5.06
C VAL A 59 -19.05 8.08 -4.78
N TYR A 60 -19.51 7.79 -3.58
CA TYR A 60 -20.06 6.50 -3.19
C TYR A 60 -21.34 6.69 -2.36
N LYS A 61 -22.12 5.62 -2.19
CA LYS A 61 -23.40 5.69 -1.47
C LYS A 61 -23.39 4.78 -0.23
N VAL A 62 -23.93 5.30 0.86
CA VAL A 62 -24.27 4.52 2.05
C VAL A 62 -25.74 4.76 2.34
N LYS A 63 -26.55 3.68 2.35
CA LYS A 63 -28.02 3.75 2.60
C LYS A 63 -28.73 4.80 1.76
N GLY A 64 -28.34 4.91 0.46
CA GLY A 64 -28.92 5.84 -0.48
C GLY A 64 -28.42 7.28 -0.40
N LYS A 65 -27.63 7.65 0.59
CA LYS A 65 -27.02 8.98 0.70
C LYS A 65 -25.63 8.98 0.05
N GLU A 66 -25.34 10.02 -0.73
CA GLU A 66 -24.06 10.21 -1.41
C GLU A 66 -23.00 10.86 -0.51
N TYR A 67 -21.76 10.39 -0.65
CA TYR A 67 -20.59 10.88 0.05
C TYR A 67 -19.43 11.01 -0.94
N ASN A 68 -18.57 12.01 -0.74
CA ASN A 68 -17.34 12.17 -1.51
C ASN A 68 -16.20 11.43 -0.84
N MET A 69 -15.42 10.69 -1.65
CA MET A 69 -14.24 9.99 -1.16
C MET A 69 -13.09 10.18 -2.14
N PRO A 70 -11.97 10.81 -1.73
CA PRO A 70 -10.81 10.94 -2.59
C PRO A 70 -10.22 9.55 -2.90
N ALA A 71 -9.51 9.45 -4.03
CA ALA A 71 -8.80 8.23 -4.38
C ALA A 71 -7.92 7.76 -3.22
N HIS A 72 -7.98 6.47 -2.92
CA HIS A 72 -7.27 5.83 -1.81
C HIS A 72 -7.63 6.35 -0.41
N GLY A 73 -8.83 6.93 -0.26
CA GLY A 73 -9.30 7.45 1.02
C GLY A 73 -8.68 8.78 1.42
N PHE A 74 -9.07 9.26 2.58
CA PHE A 74 -8.67 10.58 3.07
C PHE A 74 -7.43 10.55 3.98
N PHE A 75 -7.12 9.41 4.62
CA PHE A 75 -6.06 9.33 5.63
C PHE A 75 -4.71 9.87 5.15
N ARG A 76 -4.31 9.51 3.94
CA ARG A 76 -3.05 9.94 3.32
C ARG A 76 -2.88 11.45 3.15
N ASN A 77 -3.95 12.22 3.31
CA ASN A 77 -3.95 13.67 3.15
C ASN A 77 -4.03 14.43 4.48
N MET A 78 -4.25 13.71 5.58
CA MET A 78 -4.39 14.31 6.92
C MET A 78 -3.03 14.70 7.49
N GLU A 79 -2.98 15.77 8.25
CA GLU A 79 -1.82 16.13 9.07
C GLU A 79 -2.01 15.50 10.45
N LEU A 80 -1.04 14.69 10.87
CA LEU A 80 -1.15 13.85 12.04
C LEU A 80 -0.04 14.14 13.06
N THR A 81 -0.38 13.99 14.33
CA THR A 81 0.59 13.97 15.42
C THR A 81 0.70 12.54 15.95
N PRO A 82 1.88 11.99 16.14
CA PRO A 82 2.02 10.67 16.74
C PRO A 82 1.51 10.68 18.17
N PHE A 83 0.80 9.63 18.57
CA PHE A 83 0.34 9.47 19.94
C PHE A 83 1.28 8.62 20.80
N ALA A 84 2.19 7.87 20.17
CA ALA A 84 3.25 7.10 20.82
C ALA A 84 4.52 7.13 19.98
N ILE A 85 5.66 7.35 20.63
CA ILE A 85 6.99 7.35 20.02
C ILE A 85 7.95 6.63 20.97
N LYS A 86 8.72 5.68 20.41
CA LYS A 86 9.89 5.04 21.00
C LYS A 86 11.07 5.20 20.04
N GLU A 87 12.24 4.68 20.40
CA GLU A 87 13.41 4.74 19.53
C GLU A 87 13.22 3.98 18.22
N ASP A 88 12.54 2.82 18.30
CA ASP A 88 12.32 1.85 17.21
C ASP A 88 10.85 1.74 16.75
N GLU A 89 9.94 2.52 17.35
CA GLU A 89 8.51 2.42 17.08
C GLU A 89 7.83 3.79 17.11
N ILE A 90 6.91 4.03 16.17
CA ILE A 90 6.05 5.21 16.16
C ILE A 90 4.64 4.84 15.72
N SER A 91 3.64 5.43 16.38
CA SER A 91 2.24 5.19 16.08
C SER A 91 1.46 6.50 15.91
N PHE A 92 0.60 6.51 14.89
CA PHE A 92 -0.33 7.60 14.59
C PHE A 92 -1.76 7.07 14.68
N LYS A 93 -2.64 7.91 15.22
CA LYS A 93 -4.03 7.54 15.44
C LYS A 93 -4.97 8.62 14.94
N ILE A 94 -6.07 8.18 14.33
CA ILE A 94 -7.26 8.99 14.11
C ILE A 94 -8.50 8.29 14.66
N SER A 95 -9.47 9.07 15.07
CA SER A 95 -10.85 8.64 15.27
C SER A 95 -11.77 9.49 14.43
N ASP A 96 -13.00 9.05 14.24
CA ASP A 96 -14.01 9.89 13.59
C ASP A 96 -14.21 11.23 14.28
N ASP A 97 -14.47 12.24 13.49
CA ASP A 97 -14.82 13.58 13.87
C ASP A 97 -15.91 14.15 12.92
N GLU A 98 -16.34 15.37 13.13
CA GLU A 98 -17.36 16.01 12.30
C GLU A 98 -16.94 16.08 10.83
N GLU A 99 -15.65 16.24 10.52
CA GLU A 99 -15.16 16.35 9.15
C GLU A 99 -15.05 14.98 8.47
N THR A 100 -14.53 13.98 9.16
CA THR A 100 -14.45 12.62 8.63
C THR A 100 -15.81 12.00 8.43
N LEU A 101 -16.79 12.27 9.32
CA LEU A 101 -18.18 11.80 9.19
C LEU A 101 -18.92 12.37 7.98
N LYS A 102 -18.52 13.54 7.47
CA LYS A 102 -19.05 14.09 6.20
C LYS A 102 -18.59 13.28 4.99
N LEU A 103 -17.42 12.66 5.07
CA LEU A 103 -16.81 11.86 4.01
C LEU A 103 -17.10 10.36 4.17
N TYR A 104 -17.15 9.87 5.42
CA TYR A 104 -17.23 8.48 5.79
C TYR A 104 -18.10 8.31 7.03
N PRO A 105 -19.39 7.92 6.89
CA PRO A 105 -20.40 8.02 7.95
C PRO A 105 -20.34 6.82 8.92
N TYR A 106 -19.16 6.54 9.45
CA TYR A 106 -18.91 5.46 10.39
C TYR A 106 -18.10 5.97 11.58
N HIS A 107 -18.40 5.46 12.77
CA HIS A 107 -17.60 5.69 13.97
C HIS A 107 -16.47 4.66 14.03
N PHE A 108 -15.25 5.13 13.98
CA PHE A 108 -14.06 4.27 13.89
C PHE A 108 -12.89 4.82 14.70
N GLU A 109 -11.92 3.95 14.95
CA GLU A 109 -10.55 4.32 15.29
C GLU A 109 -9.62 3.60 14.33
N PHE A 110 -8.64 4.31 13.80
CA PHE A 110 -7.62 3.76 12.93
C PHE A 110 -6.23 4.15 13.43
N VAL A 111 -5.37 3.14 13.63
CA VAL A 111 -4.00 3.31 14.09
C VAL A 111 -3.04 2.76 13.05
N VAL A 112 -2.00 3.53 12.74
CA VAL A 112 -0.85 3.09 11.94
C VAL A 112 0.37 3.06 12.83
N THR A 113 1.03 1.90 12.94
CA THR A 113 2.26 1.73 13.70
C THR A 113 3.39 1.29 12.77
N TYR A 114 4.52 1.94 12.88
CA TYR A 114 5.78 1.56 12.28
C TYR A 114 6.70 1.05 13.36
N LYS A 115 7.20 -0.18 13.21
CA LYS A 115 8.09 -0.83 14.19
C LYS A 115 9.27 -1.47 13.49
N LEU A 116 10.47 -1.17 13.97
CA LEU A 116 11.70 -1.79 13.50
C LEU A 116 12.03 -3.03 14.33
N GLU A 117 12.25 -4.16 13.65
CA GLU A 117 12.68 -5.43 14.24
C GLU A 117 13.85 -5.98 13.41
N ASP A 118 15.07 -5.93 13.95
CA ASP A 118 16.28 -6.22 13.21
C ASP A 118 16.34 -5.48 11.87
N ASN A 119 16.49 -6.19 10.75
CA ASN A 119 16.50 -5.65 9.38
C ASN A 119 15.10 -5.51 8.77
N LYS A 120 14.04 -5.49 9.58
CA LYS A 120 12.64 -5.42 9.16
C LYS A 120 11.95 -4.16 9.65
N LEU A 121 11.13 -3.58 8.80
CA LEU A 121 10.12 -2.60 9.15
C LEU A 121 8.74 -3.25 9.07
N CYS A 122 8.10 -3.43 10.21
CA CYS A 122 6.71 -3.88 10.32
C CYS A 122 5.79 -2.65 10.27
N VAL A 123 4.79 -2.69 9.39
CA VAL A 123 3.75 -1.66 9.29
C VAL A 123 2.42 -2.30 9.66
N LEU A 124 1.85 -1.85 10.78
CA LEU A 124 0.65 -2.41 11.37
C LEU A 124 -0.50 -1.41 11.20
N PHE A 125 -1.64 -1.91 10.79
CA PHE A 125 -2.89 -1.17 10.65
C PHE A 125 -3.93 -1.77 11.60
N ASP A 126 -4.31 -1.03 12.62
CA ASP A 126 -5.38 -1.42 13.54
C ASP A 126 -6.64 -0.64 13.23
N VAL A 127 -7.70 -1.35 12.86
CA VAL A 127 -9.02 -0.78 12.62
C VAL A 127 -9.96 -1.23 13.71
N THR A 128 -10.60 -0.28 14.37
CA THR A 128 -11.61 -0.54 15.43
C THR A 128 -12.94 0.09 15.02
N ASN A 129 -13.98 -0.72 15.03
CA ASN A 129 -15.35 -0.25 14.92
C ASN A 129 -15.80 0.33 16.28
N LYS A 130 -16.19 1.59 16.31
CA LYS A 130 -16.66 2.29 17.52
C LYS A 130 -18.18 2.42 17.58
N ASP A 131 -18.92 1.82 16.61
CA ASP A 131 -20.37 1.88 16.48
C ASP A 131 -21.03 0.53 16.89
N GLU A 132 -22.34 0.60 17.15
CA GLU A 132 -23.25 -0.55 17.28
C GLU A 132 -23.54 -1.21 15.92
N LYS A 133 -23.28 -0.50 14.81
CA LYS A 133 -23.48 -0.97 13.44
C LYS A 133 -22.19 -1.54 12.89
N GLU A 134 -22.32 -2.29 11.81
CA GLU A 134 -21.19 -2.81 11.06
C GLU A 134 -20.40 -1.67 10.41
N LEU A 135 -19.07 -1.70 10.58
CA LEU A 135 -18.13 -0.82 9.94
C LEU A 135 -17.68 -1.44 8.61
N LEU A 136 -17.87 -0.73 7.51
CA LEU A 136 -17.42 -1.16 6.18
C LEU A 136 -16.23 -0.32 5.74
N PHE A 137 -15.12 -0.96 5.33
CA PHE A 137 -13.88 -0.26 4.95
C PHE A 137 -13.06 -1.05 3.94
N MET A 138 -12.07 -0.40 3.37
CA MET A 138 -10.95 -1.00 2.66
C MET A 138 -9.65 -0.48 3.28
N ILE A 139 -8.56 -1.22 3.14
CA ILE A 139 -7.28 -0.87 3.75
C ILE A 139 -6.13 -1.35 2.89
N GLY A 140 -5.05 -0.58 2.86
CA GLY A 140 -3.82 -0.99 2.18
C GLY A 140 -2.64 -0.06 2.41
N GLY A 141 -1.50 -0.50 1.93
CA GLY A 141 -0.29 0.28 1.78
C GLY A 141 0.04 0.49 0.31
N HIS A 142 0.89 1.48 0.05
CA HIS A 142 1.34 1.80 -1.31
C HIS A 142 2.85 2.13 -1.32
N PRO A 143 3.71 1.29 -0.70
CA PRO A 143 5.14 1.57 -0.64
C PRO A 143 5.79 1.47 -2.02
N GLY A 144 6.48 2.54 -2.41
CA GLY A 144 7.31 2.64 -3.61
C GLY A 144 8.78 2.42 -3.28
N PHE A 145 9.40 1.46 -3.93
CA PHE A 145 10.81 1.13 -3.78
C PHE A 145 11.64 1.75 -4.91
N LYS A 146 12.84 2.21 -4.60
CA LYS A 146 13.77 2.75 -5.58
C LYS A 146 14.23 1.65 -6.55
N VAL A 147 14.06 1.86 -7.85
CA VAL A 147 14.52 0.99 -8.94
C VAL A 147 14.91 1.88 -10.13
N PRO A 148 16.18 1.85 -10.60
CA PRO A 148 17.31 1.08 -10.05
C PRO A 148 17.78 1.63 -8.70
N LEU A 149 18.42 0.75 -7.90
CA LEU A 149 18.97 1.14 -6.61
C LEU A 149 20.25 1.97 -6.76
N PHE A 150 21.06 1.66 -7.76
CA PHE A 150 22.33 2.31 -8.06
C PHE A 150 22.35 2.92 -9.47
N ASP A 151 23.12 4.00 -9.66
CA ASP A 151 23.16 4.78 -10.90
C ASP A 151 23.77 4.01 -12.10
N ASN A 152 24.53 2.94 -11.86
CA ASN A 152 25.11 2.08 -12.88
C ASN A 152 24.23 0.90 -13.28
N GLU A 153 22.98 0.88 -12.88
CA GLU A 153 21.98 -0.15 -13.16
C GLU A 153 20.81 0.42 -13.95
N ASN A 154 20.07 -0.47 -14.62
CA ASN A 154 18.86 -0.12 -15.35
C ASN A 154 17.62 -0.69 -14.67
N TYR A 155 16.46 -0.14 -14.99
CA TYR A 155 15.17 -0.61 -14.46
C TYR A 155 14.92 -2.09 -14.79
N GLU A 156 15.30 -2.53 -15.99
CA GLU A 156 15.17 -3.89 -16.50
C GLU A 156 16.16 -4.90 -15.90
N ASP A 157 17.15 -4.44 -15.15
CA ASP A 157 18.02 -5.33 -14.37
C ASP A 157 17.28 -5.93 -13.16
N TYR A 158 16.08 -5.39 -12.82
CA TYR A 158 15.30 -5.79 -11.66
C TYR A 158 14.13 -6.69 -12.01
N TYR A 159 13.71 -7.49 -11.02
CA TYR A 159 12.57 -8.38 -11.13
C TYR A 159 11.94 -8.67 -9.77
N LEU A 160 10.69 -9.07 -9.80
CA LEU A 160 9.99 -9.63 -8.65
C LEU A 160 10.08 -11.15 -8.68
N LYS A 161 10.40 -11.76 -7.55
CA LYS A 161 10.45 -13.21 -7.35
C LYS A 161 9.49 -13.60 -6.25
N PHE A 162 8.44 -14.33 -6.61
CA PHE A 162 7.46 -14.85 -5.67
C PHE A 162 8.00 -16.07 -4.92
N GLU A 163 7.47 -16.32 -3.72
CA GLU A 163 7.81 -17.47 -2.89
C GLU A 163 7.49 -18.79 -3.60
N GLU A 164 6.31 -18.84 -4.21
CA GLU A 164 5.76 -19.99 -4.91
C GLU A 164 5.59 -19.70 -6.40
N LYS A 165 5.48 -20.78 -7.21
CA LYS A 165 4.98 -20.65 -8.58
C LYS A 165 3.50 -20.33 -8.57
N GLU A 166 3.14 -19.24 -9.22
CA GLU A 166 1.79 -18.74 -9.28
C GLU A 166 1.11 -19.06 -10.61
N THR A 167 -0.20 -19.26 -10.55
CA THR A 167 -1.08 -19.21 -11.71
C THR A 167 -2.22 -18.27 -11.34
N VAL A 168 -2.12 -17.02 -11.80
CA VAL A 168 -3.03 -15.95 -11.41
C VAL A 168 -3.27 -15.01 -12.59
N ASP A 169 -4.52 -14.60 -12.72
CA ASP A 169 -4.93 -13.53 -13.63
C ASP A 169 -4.85 -12.18 -12.91
N ALA A 170 -4.36 -11.17 -13.61
CA ALA A 170 -4.40 -9.79 -13.13
C ALA A 170 -5.73 -9.13 -13.48
N MET A 171 -6.35 -8.51 -12.49
CA MET A 171 -7.49 -7.62 -12.69
C MET A 171 -7.03 -6.38 -13.44
N GLN A 172 -7.80 -5.98 -14.45
CA GLN A 172 -7.44 -4.86 -15.30
C GLN A 172 -7.98 -3.54 -14.75
N VAL A 173 -7.21 -2.49 -14.94
CA VAL A 173 -7.67 -1.11 -14.75
C VAL A 173 -8.15 -0.58 -16.09
N VAL A 174 -9.40 -0.15 -16.17
CA VAL A 174 -10.03 0.43 -17.37
C VAL A 174 -10.55 1.82 -16.99
N ASP A 175 -10.23 2.82 -17.77
CA ASP A 175 -10.61 4.23 -17.51
C ASP A 175 -10.26 4.70 -16.09
N ASN A 176 -9.12 4.25 -15.58
CA ASN A 176 -8.63 4.48 -14.21
C ASN A 176 -9.48 3.82 -13.10
N PHE A 177 -10.30 2.83 -13.39
CA PHE A 177 -11.07 2.06 -12.41
C PHE A 177 -10.73 0.58 -12.51
N LEU A 178 -10.74 -0.11 -11.38
CA LEU A 178 -10.61 -1.56 -11.36
C LEU A 178 -11.86 -2.17 -12.01
N ALA A 179 -11.64 -2.90 -13.10
CA ALA A 179 -12.70 -3.55 -13.86
C ALA A 179 -12.80 -5.03 -13.50
N ASN A 180 -14.01 -5.60 -13.64
CA ASN A 180 -14.18 -7.05 -13.51
C ASN A 180 -13.75 -7.78 -14.81
N VAL A 181 -12.57 -7.42 -15.29
CA VAL A 181 -11.91 -7.97 -16.49
C VAL A 181 -10.54 -8.47 -16.06
N TYR A 182 -10.19 -9.68 -16.44
CA TYR A 182 -8.96 -10.35 -16.04
C TYR A 182 -8.15 -10.74 -17.26
N LYS A 183 -6.83 -10.70 -17.13
CA LYS A 183 -5.87 -11.20 -18.14
C LYS A 183 -4.85 -12.11 -17.46
N PRO A 184 -4.39 -13.20 -18.09
CA PRO A 184 -3.31 -14.02 -17.58
C PRO A 184 -2.09 -13.15 -17.23
N CYS A 185 -1.56 -13.33 -16.01
CA CYS A 185 -0.38 -12.60 -15.51
C CYS A 185 0.77 -13.55 -15.24
N LEU A 186 0.55 -14.57 -14.43
CA LEU A 186 1.50 -15.65 -14.17
C LEU A 186 0.84 -16.98 -14.51
N VAL A 187 1.57 -17.88 -15.19
CA VAL A 187 1.09 -19.22 -15.55
C VAL A 187 2.15 -20.25 -15.17
N ASN A 188 2.07 -20.77 -13.94
CA ASN A 188 3.06 -21.65 -13.33
C ASN A 188 4.47 -21.00 -13.28
N GLU A 189 4.50 -19.70 -13.00
CA GLU A 189 5.70 -18.87 -12.93
C GLU A 189 5.81 -18.20 -11.56
N ASP A 190 7.04 -17.86 -11.19
CA ASP A 190 7.36 -17.20 -9.92
C ASP A 190 8.10 -15.88 -10.11
N LYS A 191 8.16 -15.38 -11.36
CA LYS A 191 8.97 -14.21 -11.70
C LYS A 191 8.21 -13.23 -12.59
N ILE A 192 8.31 -11.93 -12.24
CA ILE A 192 7.91 -10.82 -13.11
C ILE A 192 9.16 -9.97 -13.33
N SER A 193 9.68 -9.93 -14.59
CA SER A 193 10.76 -9.03 -14.96
C SER A 193 10.23 -7.61 -15.07
N LEU A 194 10.90 -6.63 -14.44
CA LEU A 194 10.46 -5.25 -14.48
C LEU A 194 10.78 -4.61 -15.83
N ARG A 195 9.79 -4.00 -16.43
CA ARG A 195 9.84 -3.14 -17.59
C ARG A 195 8.71 -2.14 -17.48
N HIS A 196 8.88 -0.94 -17.99
CA HIS A 196 7.85 0.11 -17.88
C HIS A 196 6.57 -0.24 -18.66
N ASP A 197 6.68 -0.98 -19.76
CA ASP A 197 5.54 -1.37 -20.62
C ASP A 197 4.58 -2.38 -19.99
N ILE A 198 5.00 -3.14 -18.96
CA ILE A 198 4.11 -4.08 -18.25
C ILE A 198 3.02 -3.37 -17.46
N PHE A 199 3.19 -2.08 -17.17
CA PHE A 199 2.21 -1.24 -16.45
C PHE A 199 1.23 -0.56 -17.42
N ASN A 200 0.98 -1.12 -18.59
CA ASN A 200 -0.01 -0.66 -19.54
C ASN A 200 -1.34 -1.44 -19.39
N PRO A 201 -2.46 -0.77 -19.07
CA PRO A 201 -2.68 0.69 -18.93
C PRO A 201 -2.38 1.24 -17.53
N ASP A 202 -2.19 0.40 -16.49
CA ASP A 202 -2.00 0.78 -15.09
C ASP A 202 -1.43 -0.41 -14.29
N ALA A 203 -1.66 -0.49 -12.98
CA ALA A 203 -1.19 -1.51 -12.06
C ALA A 203 -1.55 -2.94 -12.48
N ILE A 204 -0.65 -3.88 -12.16
CA ILE A 204 -0.90 -5.32 -12.21
C ILE A 204 -1.52 -5.72 -10.87
N VAL A 205 -2.82 -5.98 -10.85
CA VAL A 205 -3.56 -6.26 -9.61
C VAL A 205 -3.87 -7.75 -9.51
N MET A 206 -3.17 -8.45 -8.63
CA MET A 206 -3.27 -9.90 -8.43
C MET A 206 -4.02 -10.22 -7.14
N ARG A 207 -4.95 -11.16 -7.19
CA ARG A 207 -5.72 -11.64 -6.03
C ARG A 207 -5.59 -13.15 -5.88
N GLY A 208 -5.45 -13.60 -4.63
CA GLY A 208 -5.43 -15.02 -4.32
C GLY A 208 -4.10 -15.70 -4.63
N LEU A 209 -2.99 -14.96 -4.50
CA LEU A 209 -1.64 -15.51 -4.55
C LEU A 209 -1.46 -16.57 -3.44
N LYS A 210 -0.69 -17.60 -3.71
CA LYS A 210 -0.24 -18.60 -2.73
C LYS A 210 0.91 -18.08 -1.90
N SER A 211 1.76 -17.29 -2.54
CA SER A 211 2.92 -16.63 -1.93
C SER A 211 2.49 -15.68 -0.81
N THR A 212 3.24 -15.69 0.26
CA THR A 212 3.07 -14.79 1.40
C THR A 212 4.05 -13.61 1.38
N TYR A 213 5.07 -13.71 0.53
CA TYR A 213 6.02 -12.65 0.25
C TYR A 213 6.45 -12.63 -1.22
N VAL A 214 7.02 -11.52 -1.62
CA VAL A 214 7.70 -11.32 -2.91
C VAL A 214 9.04 -10.62 -2.68
N ASP A 215 10.07 -11.04 -3.38
CA ASP A 215 11.39 -10.42 -3.36
C ASP A 215 11.56 -9.46 -4.54
N LEU A 216 12.02 -8.25 -4.29
CA LEU A 216 12.52 -7.32 -5.31
C LEU A 216 14.04 -7.49 -5.40
N LEU A 217 14.50 -8.02 -6.52
CA LEU A 217 15.86 -8.46 -6.75
C LEU A 217 16.48 -7.76 -7.97
N SER A 218 17.81 -7.69 -7.98
CA SER A 218 18.60 -7.23 -9.15
C SER A 218 19.48 -8.35 -9.70
N ASN A 219 19.70 -8.35 -11.01
CA ASN A 219 20.69 -9.22 -11.67
C ASN A 219 22.14 -8.67 -11.54
N LYS A 220 22.30 -7.47 -10.98
CA LYS A 220 23.58 -6.74 -10.91
C LYS A 220 24.20 -6.67 -9.52
N ASN A 221 23.38 -6.81 -8.48
CA ASN A 221 23.82 -6.74 -7.09
C ASN A 221 23.00 -7.72 -6.22
N ASN A 222 23.43 -7.92 -4.98
CA ASN A 222 22.79 -8.81 -4.01
C ASN A 222 21.89 -8.08 -2.99
N LYS A 223 21.73 -6.77 -3.13
CA LYS A 223 20.85 -5.99 -2.28
C LYS A 223 19.40 -6.18 -2.70
N SER A 224 18.54 -6.54 -1.79
CA SER A 224 17.15 -6.83 -2.09
C SER A 224 16.18 -6.35 -1.02
N ILE A 225 14.91 -6.38 -1.37
CA ILE A 225 13.80 -6.20 -0.44
C ILE A 225 12.97 -7.48 -0.48
N ARG A 226 12.64 -8.03 0.68
CA ARG A 226 11.57 -9.01 0.82
C ARG A 226 10.36 -8.33 1.39
N PHE A 227 9.25 -8.41 0.67
CA PHE A 227 7.99 -7.77 1.01
C PHE A 227 6.96 -8.82 1.41
N TYR A 228 6.60 -8.88 2.71
CA TYR A 228 5.60 -9.80 3.25
C TYR A 228 4.23 -9.13 3.24
N PHE A 229 3.21 -9.85 2.71
CA PHE A 229 1.85 -9.34 2.57
C PHE A 229 0.76 -10.34 2.98
N LYS A 230 1.09 -11.32 3.83
CA LYS A 230 0.22 -12.44 4.20
C LYS A 230 -1.18 -12.05 4.68
N ASP A 231 -1.32 -10.91 5.35
CA ASP A 231 -2.62 -10.44 5.86
C ASP A 231 -3.49 -9.76 4.78
N PHE A 232 -3.00 -9.70 3.55
CA PHE A 232 -3.65 -9.03 2.43
C PHE A 232 -3.98 -10.01 1.31
N GLU A 233 -5.23 -9.95 0.80
CA GLU A 233 -5.69 -10.83 -0.29
C GLU A 233 -5.18 -10.41 -1.67
N ILE A 234 -4.74 -9.16 -1.80
CA ILE A 234 -4.36 -8.54 -3.06
C ILE A 234 -2.95 -7.98 -2.93
N LEU A 235 -2.15 -8.25 -3.95
CA LEU A 235 -0.91 -7.54 -4.21
C LEU A 235 -1.06 -6.81 -5.55
N ALA A 236 -1.01 -5.49 -5.52
CA ALA A 236 -0.87 -4.70 -6.73
C ALA A 236 0.60 -4.31 -6.92
N VAL A 237 1.07 -4.39 -8.16
CA VAL A 237 2.39 -3.96 -8.57
C VAL A 237 2.24 -2.82 -9.55
N TRP A 238 2.87 -1.68 -9.27
CA TRP A 238 2.68 -0.48 -10.07
C TRP A 238 3.95 0.33 -10.25
N SER A 239 4.06 0.91 -11.42
CA SER A 239 4.93 2.03 -11.76
C SER A 239 4.29 2.81 -12.90
N LEU A 240 4.96 3.83 -13.40
CA LEU A 240 4.51 4.56 -14.59
C LEU A 240 5.17 4.00 -15.84
N MET A 241 4.44 4.07 -16.97
CA MET A 241 4.96 3.84 -18.31
C MET A 241 5.84 5.02 -18.79
N LYS A 242 6.88 5.35 -18.02
CA LYS A 242 7.81 6.43 -18.31
C LYS A 242 9.22 5.99 -17.98
N GLU A 243 10.18 6.21 -18.87
CA GLU A 243 11.58 5.84 -18.69
C GLU A 243 12.23 6.42 -17.43
N ASN A 244 11.75 7.60 -16.97
CA ASN A 244 12.23 8.25 -15.75
C ASN A 244 11.46 7.88 -14.48
N ALA A 245 10.56 6.89 -14.55
CA ALA A 245 9.87 6.37 -13.36
C ALA A 245 10.74 5.34 -12.63
N ASN A 246 11.70 5.83 -11.87
CA ASN A 246 12.71 5.03 -11.17
C ASN A 246 12.19 4.42 -9.86
N PHE A 247 11.06 3.70 -9.93
CA PHE A 247 10.45 3.03 -8.78
C PHE A 247 9.55 1.88 -9.20
N VAL A 248 9.25 1.02 -8.24
CA VAL A 248 8.15 0.06 -8.30
C VAL A 248 7.40 0.07 -6.98
N CYS A 249 6.08 0.10 -7.02
CA CYS A 249 5.23 -0.05 -5.84
C CYS A 249 4.84 -1.52 -5.66
N LEU A 250 4.88 -1.99 -4.40
CA LEU A 250 4.33 -3.27 -3.97
C LEU A 250 3.20 -2.98 -2.99
N GLU A 251 1.97 -3.13 -3.43
CA GLU A 251 0.82 -2.57 -2.74
C GLU A 251 -0.07 -3.68 -2.17
N PRO A 252 0.00 -3.93 -0.85
CA PRO A 252 -0.85 -4.90 -0.18
C PRO A 252 -2.22 -4.28 0.08
N TRP A 253 -3.30 -4.89 -0.45
CA TRP A 253 -4.65 -4.37 -0.31
C TRP A 253 -5.63 -5.39 0.26
N ASN A 254 -6.56 -4.93 1.07
CA ASN A 254 -7.75 -5.65 1.47
C ASN A 254 -8.99 -4.81 1.19
N GLY A 255 -9.98 -5.48 0.61
CA GLY A 255 -11.14 -4.83 0.03
C GLY A 255 -10.83 -4.27 -1.35
N ILE A 256 -11.75 -4.50 -2.27
CA ILE A 256 -11.64 -4.02 -3.64
C ILE A 256 -13.05 -3.76 -4.19
N GLN A 257 -13.18 -2.74 -5.00
CA GLN A 257 -14.43 -2.52 -5.72
C GLN A 257 -14.65 -3.64 -6.74
N LYS A 258 -15.73 -4.41 -6.60
CA LYS A 258 -16.07 -5.52 -7.50
C LYS A 258 -16.71 -5.08 -8.80
N GLU A 259 -17.36 -3.91 -8.81
CA GLU A 259 -18.07 -3.34 -9.94
C GLU A 259 -17.92 -1.81 -9.91
N PHE A 260 -18.17 -1.14 -11.05
CA PHE A 260 -18.23 0.32 -11.14
C PHE A 260 -19.47 0.91 -10.44
N VAL A 261 -19.74 0.45 -9.24
CA VAL A 261 -20.93 0.85 -8.47
C VAL A 261 -20.50 1.80 -7.37
N ALA A 262 -21.01 3.01 -7.39
CA ALA A 262 -20.85 4.01 -6.34
C ALA A 262 -21.72 3.69 -5.10
N ASP A 263 -21.87 2.41 -4.75
CA ASP A 263 -22.64 1.92 -3.60
C ASP A 263 -21.71 1.12 -2.68
N HIS A 264 -21.34 1.71 -1.57
CA HIS A 264 -20.37 1.14 -0.64
C HIS A 264 -20.80 -0.22 -0.08
N GLU A 265 -22.10 -0.47 0.08
CA GLU A 265 -22.63 -1.75 0.59
C GLU A 265 -22.45 -2.90 -0.43
N LYS A 266 -22.31 -2.58 -1.71
CA LYS A 266 -22.10 -3.55 -2.80
C LYS A 266 -20.64 -3.67 -3.24
N MET A 267 -19.77 -2.78 -2.78
CA MET A 267 -18.33 -2.87 -3.00
C MET A 267 -17.78 -4.09 -2.25
N GLY A 268 -16.71 -4.69 -2.74
CA GLY A 268 -16.02 -5.79 -2.06
C GLY A 268 -15.24 -5.32 -0.84
N VAL A 269 -15.92 -4.65 0.08
CA VAL A 269 -15.36 -4.06 1.30
C VAL A 269 -15.19 -5.10 2.40
N LEU A 270 -14.29 -4.81 3.32
CA LEU A 270 -14.18 -5.53 4.58
C LEU A 270 -15.25 -5.05 5.55
N SER A 271 -15.61 -5.89 6.51
CA SER A 271 -16.54 -5.50 7.56
C SER A 271 -16.03 -5.89 8.95
N LEU A 272 -16.34 -5.05 9.93
CA LEU A 272 -16.18 -5.32 11.36
C LEU A 272 -17.52 -5.17 12.06
N LYS A 273 -17.92 -6.18 12.82
CA LYS A 273 -19.11 -6.11 13.68
C LYS A 273 -18.93 -5.03 14.76
N ALA A 274 -20.03 -4.67 15.40
CA ALA A 274 -20.04 -3.70 16.50
C ALA A 274 -18.87 -3.92 17.48
N TYR A 275 -18.12 -2.87 17.75
CA TYR A 275 -17.02 -2.83 18.73
C TYR A 275 -15.87 -3.82 18.51
N GLN A 276 -15.79 -4.45 17.32
CA GLN A 276 -14.66 -5.31 16.97
C GLN A 276 -13.48 -4.51 16.45
N SER A 277 -12.28 -5.07 16.66
CA SER A 277 -11.04 -4.57 16.10
C SER A 277 -10.37 -5.67 15.25
N LYS A 278 -9.60 -5.26 14.24
CA LYS A 278 -8.74 -6.15 13.48
C LYS A 278 -7.45 -5.44 13.10
N GLN A 279 -6.34 -6.19 13.20
CA GLN A 279 -5.03 -5.76 12.76
C GLN A 279 -4.67 -6.41 11.43
N TYR A 280 -3.97 -5.66 10.59
CA TYR A 280 -3.34 -6.11 9.35
C TYR A 280 -1.89 -5.66 9.36
N THR A 281 -0.98 -6.52 8.88
CA THR A 281 0.45 -6.21 8.88
C THR A 281 1.07 -6.55 7.54
N TYR A 282 1.87 -5.64 7.02
CA TYR A 282 2.87 -5.97 6.01
C TYR A 282 4.26 -5.66 6.54
N THR A 283 5.28 -6.32 6.01
CA THR A 283 6.66 -6.16 6.48
C THR A 283 7.60 -5.96 5.31
N ILE A 284 8.50 -5.00 5.46
CA ILE A 284 9.59 -4.72 4.54
C ILE A 284 10.89 -5.24 5.20
N GLU A 285 11.45 -6.31 4.69
CA GLU A 285 12.76 -6.82 5.12
C GLU A 285 13.84 -6.35 4.14
N VAL A 286 14.85 -5.68 4.66
CA VAL A 286 16.01 -5.21 3.90
C VAL A 286 17.11 -6.26 3.95
N ILE A 287 17.50 -6.78 2.79
CA ILE A 287 18.53 -7.80 2.64
C ILE A 287 19.74 -7.16 1.97
N ASN A 288 20.92 -7.33 2.59
CA ASN A 288 22.20 -6.75 2.18
C ASN A 288 23.17 -7.80 1.67
#